data_7752ee61da44fb0bb73da1e29ba897b0
#
_entry.id   7752ee61da44fb0bb73da1e29ba897b0
#
_cell.length_a   1.000
_cell.length_b   1.000
_cell.length_c   1.000
_cell.angle_alpha   90.00
_cell.angle_beta   90.00
_cell.angle_gamma   90.00
#
_symmetry.space_group_name_H-M   'P 1'
#
loop_
_entity.id
_entity.type
_entity.pdbx_description
1 polymer ?
#
loop_
_entity_poly.entity_id
_entity_poly.type
_entity_poly.pdbx_seq_one_letter_code
_entity_poly.pdbx_strand_id
1 'polypeptide(L)'
;MASKHDIPNAARVANLAFQSLGRGFDLTCDLRFSSCKDVHGAPLIELSDKDLRKVSLPGGVIVPNVPTIVKCDKGEQTHFRSDILTFDQMSQEFNHGLSLSGKVPSGFFNYMFNFTGSWQKDASATRHLALDGWFYTLYTLEMPRSQLVLKEDIKAAIPTSWEPAALARFIETFGTHIIIGAKIGGKDVVYLKQHQVSTSTLADFQKLLAEVSEERFSQTEGRASVGSKDSHSNNKRSMQFKSWTAPLDSFSQIIYNDKHHVTIIPRRKGGFDHGQSHSDWVHTVPLAPDVISVSLVPITSLLNGVPGSGFLSHAVNLYLRYKPPTEELRQFLEFQLPREWAPVFSELPLTLCRREQSPSTLQFTLMGPKLKVNKSQVTIGRRPVTGMRLFLEGKRCDRLSIHLQHLSEIGRAHV
;
A
#
# COMPACT_ATOMS: atom_id res chain seq x y z
N MET A 1 -15.26 -25.36 31.01
CA MET A 1 -14.41 -25.04 29.84
C MET A 1 -15.36 -24.66 28.72
N ALA A 2 -15.59 -23.37 28.48
CA ALA A 2 -16.42 -22.90 27.38
C ALA A 2 -15.71 -23.18 26.04
N SER A 3 -16.44 -23.81 25.13
CA SER A 3 -15.97 -24.16 23.77
C SER A 3 -15.50 -22.92 23.03
N LYS A 4 -14.39 -22.99 22.29
CA LYS A 4 -13.85 -21.92 21.45
C LYS A 4 -14.78 -21.44 20.29
N HIS A 5 -16.01 -21.96 20.23
CA HIS A 5 -16.96 -21.74 19.13
C HIS A 5 -18.04 -20.68 19.40
N ASP A 6 -18.10 -20.06 20.60
CA ASP A 6 -19.23 -19.19 20.96
C ASP A 6 -18.93 -17.69 21.01
N ILE A 7 -17.76 -17.23 20.52
CA ILE A 7 -17.49 -15.79 20.43
C ILE A 7 -18.16 -15.24 19.16
N PRO A 8 -19.10 -14.28 19.28
CA PRO A 8 -19.68 -13.64 18.11
C PRO A 8 -18.61 -13.14 17.13
N ASN A 9 -18.82 -13.32 15.82
CA ASN A 9 -17.82 -12.95 14.81
C ASN A 9 -17.36 -11.49 14.96
N ALA A 10 -18.28 -10.57 15.30
CA ALA A 10 -17.98 -9.16 15.58
C ALA A 10 -16.97 -8.97 16.73
N ALA A 11 -17.11 -9.74 17.83
CA ALA A 11 -16.16 -9.65 18.95
C ALA A 11 -14.78 -10.20 18.58
N ARG A 12 -14.72 -11.28 17.80
CA ARG A 12 -13.48 -11.86 17.31
C ARG A 12 -12.73 -10.87 16.40
N VAL A 13 -13.45 -10.25 15.45
CA VAL A 13 -12.85 -9.27 14.54
C VAL A 13 -12.39 -8.03 15.30
N ALA A 14 -13.17 -7.55 16.29
CA ALA A 14 -12.76 -6.45 17.15
C ALA A 14 -11.44 -6.75 17.88
N ASN A 15 -11.36 -7.89 18.57
CA ASN A 15 -10.14 -8.30 19.27
C ASN A 15 -8.93 -8.37 18.33
N LEU A 16 -9.08 -8.99 17.14
CA LEU A 16 -8.03 -9.06 16.14
C LEU A 16 -7.61 -7.66 15.64
N ALA A 17 -8.57 -6.75 15.47
CA ALA A 17 -8.28 -5.38 15.02
C ALA A 17 -7.43 -4.63 16.06
N PHE A 18 -7.79 -4.68 17.35
CA PHE A 18 -6.99 -4.05 18.40
C PHE A 18 -5.61 -4.72 18.56
N GLN A 19 -5.54 -6.04 18.48
CA GLN A 19 -4.28 -6.79 18.58
C GLN A 19 -3.36 -6.55 17.38
N SER A 20 -3.89 -6.17 16.21
CA SER A 20 -3.07 -5.88 15.02
C SER A 20 -2.41 -4.51 15.07
N LEU A 21 -2.89 -3.60 15.91
CA LEU A 21 -2.30 -2.25 16.04
C LEU A 21 -0.87 -2.31 16.57
N GLY A 22 0.01 -1.57 15.91
CA GLY A 22 1.44 -1.55 16.23
C GLY A 22 2.23 -2.75 15.71
N ARG A 23 1.58 -3.74 15.08
CA ARG A 23 2.26 -4.91 14.52
C ARG A 23 2.80 -4.63 13.12
N GLY A 24 3.81 -5.39 12.76
CA GLY A 24 4.39 -5.35 11.42
C GLY A 24 3.44 -5.90 10.36
N PHE A 25 3.55 -5.35 9.17
CA PHE A 25 2.77 -5.74 8.02
C PHE A 25 3.62 -5.72 6.75
N ASP A 26 3.43 -6.69 5.88
CA ASP A 26 4.07 -6.71 4.58
C ASP A 26 3.15 -6.09 3.54
N LEU A 27 3.54 -4.96 2.97
CA LEU A 27 2.74 -4.24 1.97
C LEU A 27 2.47 -5.05 0.70
N THR A 28 3.24 -6.11 0.45
CA THR A 28 3.03 -7.00 -0.70
C THR A 28 1.86 -7.96 -0.51
N CYS A 29 1.38 -8.11 0.73
CA CYS A 29 0.24 -8.96 1.08
C CYS A 29 -1.11 -8.23 0.90
N ASP A 30 -2.19 -9.00 0.84
CA ASP A 30 -3.55 -8.48 0.89
C ASP A 30 -3.95 -8.05 2.32
N LEU A 31 -5.05 -7.30 2.44
CA LEU A 31 -5.54 -6.80 3.73
C LEU A 31 -6.24 -7.88 4.54
N ARG A 32 -5.47 -8.67 5.29
CA ARG A 32 -5.96 -9.61 6.30
C ARG A 32 -5.18 -9.44 7.60
N PHE A 33 -5.84 -9.47 8.74
CA PHE A 33 -5.14 -9.46 10.03
C PHE A 33 -4.26 -10.70 10.24
N SER A 34 -4.55 -11.80 9.54
CA SER A 34 -3.68 -12.98 9.50
C SER A 34 -2.35 -12.75 8.79
N SER A 35 -2.24 -11.70 7.98
CA SER A 35 -0.99 -11.30 7.30
C SER A 35 -0.10 -10.40 8.16
N CYS A 36 -0.52 -10.08 9.40
CA CYS A 36 0.34 -9.37 10.36
C CYS A 36 1.54 -10.23 10.72
N LYS A 37 2.72 -9.61 10.77
CA LYS A 37 3.92 -10.27 11.24
C LYS A 37 3.79 -10.56 12.75
N ASP A 38 4.05 -11.79 13.10
CA ASP A 38 3.90 -12.27 14.48
C ASP A 38 5.25 -12.51 15.12
N VAL A 39 5.79 -11.45 15.71
CA VAL A 39 6.96 -11.59 16.58
C VAL A 39 6.44 -11.75 18.00
N HIS A 40 6.21 -12.98 18.43
CA HIS A 40 5.67 -13.30 19.75
C HIS A 40 4.34 -12.60 20.10
N GLY A 41 3.54 -12.22 19.09
CA GLY A 41 2.27 -11.53 19.28
C GLY A 41 2.39 -10.06 19.75
N ALA A 42 3.61 -9.53 19.87
CA ALA A 42 3.85 -8.21 20.44
C ALA A 42 3.88 -7.11 19.36
N PRO A 43 3.40 -5.88 19.69
CA PRO A 43 3.56 -4.73 18.81
C PRO A 43 5.03 -4.34 18.68
N LEU A 44 5.42 -3.79 17.53
CA LEU A 44 6.76 -3.29 17.24
C LEU A 44 7.03 -1.91 17.86
N ILE A 45 5.97 -1.21 18.25
CA ILE A 45 6.02 0.12 18.87
C ILE A 45 5.86 0.03 20.38
N GLU A 46 6.35 1.04 21.07
CA GLU A 46 6.14 1.19 22.51
C GLU A 46 4.68 1.58 22.76
N LEU A 47 3.99 0.76 23.56
CA LEU A 47 2.65 1.04 24.07
C LEU A 47 2.72 1.14 25.59
N SER A 48 2.10 2.17 26.16
CA SER A 48 2.03 2.30 27.62
C SER A 48 1.04 1.30 28.19
N ASP A 49 1.52 0.36 29.02
CA ASP A 49 0.67 -0.58 29.75
C ASP A 49 0.00 0.05 30.99
N LYS A 50 0.35 1.31 31.31
CA LYS A 50 -0.14 1.98 32.52
C LYS A 50 -1.52 2.59 32.36
N ASP A 51 -1.88 3.01 31.14
CA ASP A 51 -3.11 3.72 30.85
C ASP A 51 -3.99 2.89 29.90
N LEU A 52 -4.72 1.93 30.49
CA LEU A 52 -5.63 1.06 29.75
C LEU A 52 -7.09 1.43 30.03
N ARG A 53 -7.92 1.36 29.00
CA ARG A 53 -9.36 1.60 29.11
C ARG A 53 -10.20 0.48 28.50
N LYS A 54 -11.46 0.42 28.88
CA LYS A 54 -12.47 -0.40 28.18
C LYS A 54 -13.07 0.42 27.05
N VAL A 55 -13.20 -0.18 25.88
CA VAL A 55 -13.84 0.45 24.71
C VAL A 55 -15.12 -0.32 24.38
N SER A 56 -16.23 0.42 24.33
CA SER A 56 -17.52 -0.11 23.89
C SER A 56 -17.71 0.18 22.39
N LEU A 57 -17.94 -0.88 21.62
CA LEU A 57 -18.12 -0.83 20.17
C LEU A 57 -19.59 -1.01 19.78
N PRO A 58 -19.99 -0.63 18.55
CA PRO A 58 -21.30 -0.94 18.00
C PRO A 58 -21.60 -2.45 18.10
N GLY A 59 -22.88 -2.78 18.37
CA GLY A 59 -23.30 -4.17 18.57
C GLY A 59 -23.05 -4.72 19.99
N GLY A 60 -22.72 -3.86 20.97
CA GLY A 60 -22.57 -4.25 22.37
C GLY A 60 -21.24 -4.98 22.68
N VAL A 61 -20.29 -4.97 21.75
CA VAL A 61 -18.98 -5.58 21.96
C VAL A 61 -18.14 -4.67 22.87
N ILE A 62 -17.58 -5.25 23.95
CA ILE A 62 -16.67 -4.54 24.86
C ILE A 62 -15.29 -5.14 24.74
N VAL A 63 -14.30 -4.31 24.42
CA VAL A 63 -12.89 -4.69 24.39
C VAL A 63 -12.18 -4.12 25.62
N PRO A 64 -11.68 -4.97 26.53
CA PRO A 64 -10.94 -4.53 27.70
C PRO A 64 -9.48 -4.21 27.35
N ASN A 65 -8.79 -3.51 28.25
CA ASN A 65 -7.34 -3.29 28.21
C ASN A 65 -6.83 -2.65 26.90
N VAL A 66 -7.57 -1.67 26.38
CA VAL A 66 -7.16 -0.90 25.19
C VAL A 66 -6.28 0.26 25.64
N PRO A 67 -5.05 0.42 25.09
CA PRO A 67 -4.21 1.57 25.37
C PRO A 67 -4.91 2.88 25.02
N THR A 68 -4.79 3.90 25.89
CA THR A 68 -5.47 5.20 25.71
C THR A 68 -5.03 5.96 24.47
N ILE A 69 -3.84 5.66 23.96
CA ILE A 69 -3.33 6.17 22.66
C ILE A 69 -4.22 5.81 21.48
N VAL A 70 -4.94 4.66 21.57
CA VAL A 70 -5.82 4.20 20.50
C VAL A 70 -7.12 4.97 20.53
N LYS A 71 -7.39 5.78 19.51
CA LYS A 71 -8.68 6.41 19.27
C LYS A 71 -9.63 5.41 18.65
N CYS A 72 -10.89 5.48 19.06
CA CYS A 72 -11.94 4.66 18.48
C CYS A 72 -13.15 5.54 18.21
N ASP A 73 -13.41 5.76 16.93
CA ASP A 73 -14.49 6.64 16.48
C ASP A 73 -15.58 5.82 15.79
N LYS A 74 -16.82 6.31 15.89
CA LYS A 74 -17.94 5.74 15.14
C LYS A 74 -17.69 5.94 13.65
N GLY A 75 -17.94 4.89 12.88
CA GLY A 75 -17.84 4.96 11.43
C GLY A 75 -19.07 5.57 10.77
N GLU A 76 -18.99 5.71 9.46
CA GLU A 76 -20.03 6.25 8.61
C GLU A 76 -20.23 5.38 7.36
N GLN A 77 -21.34 5.56 6.70
CA GLN A 77 -21.59 4.99 5.39
C GLN A 77 -21.15 5.99 4.32
N THR A 78 -20.33 5.55 3.39
CA THR A 78 -19.84 6.37 2.28
C THR A 78 -19.98 5.66 0.96
N HIS A 79 -20.42 6.40 -0.06
CA HIS A 79 -20.38 5.98 -1.45
C HIS A 79 -19.16 6.63 -2.13
N PHE A 80 -18.39 5.84 -2.82
CA PHE A 80 -17.19 6.34 -3.52
C PHE A 80 -17.14 5.81 -4.93
N ARG A 81 -17.09 6.73 -5.89
CA ARG A 81 -16.80 6.45 -7.30
C ARG A 81 -15.51 7.14 -7.69
N SER A 82 -14.57 6.39 -8.22
CA SER A 82 -13.32 6.97 -8.71
C SER A 82 -13.49 7.62 -10.07
N ASP A 83 -12.60 8.55 -10.39
CA ASP A 83 -12.33 8.91 -11.77
C ASP A 83 -11.76 7.71 -12.56
N ILE A 84 -11.71 7.83 -13.88
CA ILE A 84 -11.04 6.87 -14.74
C ILE A 84 -9.53 7.18 -14.69
N LEU A 85 -8.78 6.28 -14.11
CA LEU A 85 -7.37 6.47 -13.80
C LEU A 85 -6.48 5.49 -14.56
N THR A 86 -5.24 5.87 -14.78
CA THR A 86 -4.19 4.96 -15.22
C THR A 86 -3.78 4.01 -14.07
N PHE A 87 -3.02 2.98 -14.40
CA PHE A 87 -2.51 2.01 -13.40
C PHE A 87 -1.76 2.71 -12.25
N ASP A 88 -0.83 3.61 -12.57
CA ASP A 88 -0.03 4.32 -11.55
C ASP A 88 -0.87 5.27 -10.68
N GLN A 89 -1.81 5.98 -11.30
CA GLN A 89 -2.72 6.87 -10.57
C GLN A 89 -3.63 6.08 -9.62
N MET A 90 -4.22 5.00 -10.08
CA MET A 90 -5.08 4.16 -9.24
C MET A 90 -4.28 3.49 -8.11
N SER A 91 -3.05 3.03 -8.38
CA SER A 91 -2.17 2.51 -7.33
C SER A 91 -1.84 3.57 -6.28
N GLN A 92 -1.64 4.83 -6.70
CA GLN A 92 -1.42 5.96 -5.79
C GLN A 92 -2.65 6.24 -4.92
N GLU A 93 -3.87 6.21 -5.48
CA GLU A 93 -5.13 6.36 -4.74
C GLU A 93 -5.30 5.25 -3.69
N PHE A 94 -5.00 4.00 -4.06
CA PHE A 94 -5.02 2.90 -3.10
C PHE A 94 -4.03 3.08 -1.96
N ASN A 95 -2.81 3.53 -2.26
CA ASN A 95 -1.82 3.82 -1.25
C ASN A 95 -2.25 4.98 -0.35
N HIS A 96 -2.84 6.03 -0.91
CA HIS A 96 -3.42 7.13 -0.13
C HIS A 96 -4.52 6.63 0.82
N GLY A 97 -5.39 5.74 0.36
CA GLY A 97 -6.38 5.06 1.21
C GLY A 97 -5.80 4.21 2.34
N LEU A 98 -4.53 3.79 2.23
CA LEU A 98 -3.74 3.12 3.28
C LEU A 98 -2.89 4.10 4.10
N SER A 99 -3.07 5.40 3.91
CA SER A 99 -2.28 6.48 4.53
C SER A 99 -0.80 6.48 4.11
N LEU A 100 -0.50 5.97 2.92
CA LEU A 100 0.84 5.92 2.33
C LEU A 100 0.97 6.91 1.18
N SER A 101 2.21 7.32 0.89
CA SER A 101 2.59 8.07 -0.29
C SER A 101 3.29 7.16 -1.31
N GLY A 102 3.24 7.52 -2.59
CA GLY A 102 3.96 6.83 -3.64
C GLY A 102 3.09 5.95 -4.53
N LYS A 103 3.72 5.36 -5.56
CA LYS A 103 3.05 4.63 -6.65
C LYS A 103 3.32 3.12 -6.64
N VAL A 104 4.02 2.61 -5.64
CA VAL A 104 4.33 1.17 -5.56
C VAL A 104 3.04 0.40 -5.33
N PRO A 105 2.63 -0.49 -6.26
CA PRO A 105 1.38 -1.25 -6.10
C PRO A 105 1.42 -2.11 -4.85
N SER A 106 0.47 -1.91 -3.93
CA SER A 106 0.33 -2.77 -2.75
C SER A 106 -0.28 -4.13 -3.12
N GLY A 107 -0.09 -5.14 -2.26
CA GLY A 107 -0.76 -6.43 -2.42
C GLY A 107 -2.29 -6.29 -2.41
N PHE A 108 -2.81 -5.35 -1.62
CA PHE A 108 -4.23 -5.02 -1.61
C PHE A 108 -4.72 -4.50 -2.97
N PHE A 109 -4.01 -3.57 -3.60
CA PHE A 109 -4.33 -3.09 -4.95
C PHE A 109 -4.32 -4.23 -5.96
N ASN A 110 -3.28 -5.07 -5.94
CA ASN A 110 -3.16 -6.21 -6.84
C ASN A 110 -4.32 -7.19 -6.67
N TYR A 111 -4.71 -7.47 -5.41
CA TYR A 111 -5.82 -8.37 -5.12
C TYR A 111 -7.16 -7.81 -5.61
N MET A 112 -7.43 -6.51 -5.40
CA MET A 112 -8.70 -5.89 -5.80
C MET A 112 -8.92 -5.94 -7.32
N PHE A 113 -7.89 -5.65 -8.11
CA PHE A 113 -7.95 -5.65 -9.58
C PHE A 113 -7.53 -6.96 -10.23
N ASN A 114 -7.29 -8.01 -9.45
CA ASN A 114 -6.82 -9.30 -9.94
C ASN A 114 -5.59 -9.18 -10.85
N PHE A 115 -4.56 -8.48 -10.35
CA PHE A 115 -3.26 -8.35 -10.99
C PHE A 115 -2.33 -9.51 -10.64
N THR A 116 -1.33 -9.73 -11.48
CA THR A 116 -0.32 -10.78 -11.27
C THR A 116 0.68 -10.43 -10.17
N GLY A 117 0.82 -9.14 -9.86
CA GLY A 117 1.82 -8.59 -8.94
C GLY A 117 3.11 -8.13 -9.63
N SER A 118 3.30 -8.44 -10.91
CA SER A 118 4.40 -7.92 -11.70
C SER A 118 4.05 -6.52 -12.20
N TRP A 119 4.56 -5.49 -11.54
CA TRP A 119 4.21 -4.09 -11.80
C TRP A 119 4.29 -3.72 -13.28
N GLN A 120 5.45 -3.97 -13.92
CA GLN A 120 5.65 -3.60 -15.32
C GLN A 120 4.69 -4.32 -16.27
N LYS A 121 4.50 -5.63 -16.05
CA LYS A 121 3.59 -6.45 -16.86
C LYS A 121 2.14 -6.00 -16.69
N ASP A 122 1.70 -5.81 -15.45
CA ASP A 122 0.32 -5.42 -15.14
C ASP A 122 0.02 -4.00 -15.65
N ALA A 123 0.96 -3.06 -15.47
CA ALA A 123 0.82 -1.69 -15.97
C ALA A 123 0.76 -1.64 -17.52
N SER A 124 1.63 -2.39 -18.21
CA SER A 124 1.63 -2.42 -19.68
C SER A 124 0.40 -3.07 -20.28
N ALA A 125 -0.23 -4.02 -19.58
CA ALA A 125 -1.44 -4.71 -20.02
C ALA A 125 -2.73 -3.92 -19.71
N THR A 126 -2.65 -2.83 -18.92
CA THR A 126 -3.79 -2.08 -18.41
C THR A 126 -3.84 -0.69 -19.04
N ARG A 127 -4.99 -0.35 -19.62
CA ARG A 127 -5.24 0.98 -20.19
C ARG A 127 -5.81 1.94 -19.15
N HIS A 128 -6.95 1.56 -18.53
CA HIS A 128 -7.62 2.35 -17.51
C HIS A 128 -8.21 1.47 -16.42
N LEU A 129 -8.37 2.06 -15.25
CA LEU A 129 -9.00 1.47 -14.08
C LEU A 129 -10.06 2.43 -13.53
N ALA A 130 -11.13 1.86 -13.00
CA ALA A 130 -12.14 2.60 -12.27
C ALA A 130 -12.78 1.70 -11.22
N LEU A 131 -13.41 2.31 -10.22
CA LEU A 131 -14.20 1.60 -9.23
C LEU A 131 -15.39 2.43 -8.78
N ASP A 132 -16.42 1.73 -8.32
CA ASP A 132 -17.63 2.31 -7.73
C ASP A 132 -18.09 1.41 -6.60
N GLY A 133 -18.45 1.97 -5.44
CA GLY A 133 -18.89 1.13 -4.34
C GLY A 133 -19.28 1.85 -3.06
N TRP A 134 -19.84 1.05 -2.17
CA TRP A 134 -20.32 1.45 -0.86
C TRP A 134 -19.44 0.89 0.24
N PHE A 135 -19.14 1.75 1.23
CA PHE A 135 -18.35 1.43 2.40
C PHE A 135 -19.19 1.68 3.65
N TYR A 136 -19.46 0.64 4.40
CA TYR A 136 -20.24 0.66 5.65
C TYR A 136 -19.27 0.51 6.81
N THR A 137 -18.67 1.62 7.25
CA THR A 137 -17.75 1.60 8.38
C THR A 137 -18.56 1.62 9.68
N LEU A 138 -18.39 0.61 10.52
CA LEU A 138 -19.01 0.56 11.85
C LEU A 138 -18.21 1.37 12.87
N TYR A 139 -16.89 1.22 12.84
CA TYR A 139 -15.96 1.98 13.67
C TYR A 139 -14.56 2.04 13.04
N THR A 140 -13.81 3.04 13.45
CA THR A 140 -12.43 3.27 13.03
C THR A 140 -11.52 3.25 14.26
N LEU A 141 -10.40 2.57 14.15
CA LEU A 141 -9.31 2.56 15.14
C LEU A 141 -8.14 3.35 14.56
N GLU A 142 -7.52 4.21 15.36
CA GLU A 142 -6.39 5.01 14.91
C GLU A 142 -5.42 5.32 16.04
N MET A 143 -4.12 5.27 15.75
CA MET A 143 -3.03 5.75 16.60
C MET A 143 -2.38 6.98 15.95
N PRO A 144 -2.16 8.08 16.69
CA PRO A 144 -1.53 9.29 16.15
C PRO A 144 -0.06 9.02 15.79
N ARG A 145 0.32 9.36 14.56
CA ARG A 145 1.70 9.14 14.05
C ARG A 145 2.77 9.84 14.90
N SER A 146 2.45 10.99 15.50
CA SER A 146 3.39 11.78 16.30
C SER A 146 3.84 11.11 17.61
N GLN A 147 3.14 10.06 18.03
CA GLN A 147 3.41 9.35 19.27
C GLN A 147 3.98 7.95 19.06
N LEU A 148 4.30 7.61 17.83
CA LEU A 148 4.84 6.29 17.50
C LEU A 148 6.35 6.26 17.77
N VAL A 149 6.75 5.39 18.66
CA VAL A 149 8.16 5.11 18.98
C VAL A 149 8.40 3.62 18.75
N LEU A 150 9.41 3.30 17.93
CA LEU A 150 9.80 1.92 17.69
C LEU A 150 10.56 1.38 18.91
N LYS A 151 10.30 0.15 19.31
CA LYS A 151 11.00 -0.51 20.42
C LYS A 151 12.51 -0.62 20.17
N GLU A 152 13.32 -0.57 21.23
CA GLU A 152 14.77 -0.59 21.13
C GLU A 152 15.31 -1.93 20.61
N ASP A 153 14.68 -3.06 20.95
CA ASP A 153 15.03 -4.38 20.39
C ASP A 153 14.87 -4.44 18.87
N ILE A 154 13.85 -3.79 18.33
CA ILE A 154 13.63 -3.70 16.89
C ILE A 154 14.68 -2.80 16.23
N LYS A 155 15.01 -1.67 16.85
CA LYS A 155 16.09 -0.79 16.36
C LYS A 155 17.45 -1.51 16.38
N ALA A 156 17.74 -2.28 17.42
CA ALA A 156 18.95 -3.07 17.54
C ALA A 156 19.06 -4.21 16.51
N ALA A 157 17.92 -4.70 16.00
CA ALA A 157 17.89 -5.72 14.96
C ALA A 157 18.21 -5.20 13.54
N ILE A 158 18.41 -3.87 13.37
CA ILE A 158 18.69 -3.28 12.06
C ILE A 158 20.18 -3.48 11.72
N PRO A 159 20.50 -4.10 10.56
CA PRO A 159 21.87 -4.26 10.13
C PRO A 159 22.55 -2.91 9.88
N THR A 160 23.74 -2.72 10.41
CA THR A 160 24.53 -1.48 10.23
C THR A 160 25.33 -1.45 8.94
N SER A 161 25.34 -2.54 8.18
CA SER A 161 25.98 -2.72 6.88
C SER A 161 25.05 -3.39 5.89
N TRP A 162 25.46 -3.45 4.59
CA TRP A 162 24.71 -4.21 3.58
C TRP A 162 24.95 -5.70 3.78
N GLU A 163 24.14 -6.31 4.63
CA GLU A 163 24.14 -7.75 4.89
C GLU A 163 22.82 -8.37 4.38
N PRO A 164 22.81 -8.94 3.17
CA PRO A 164 21.60 -9.48 2.53
C PRO A 164 20.80 -10.43 3.41
N ALA A 165 21.46 -11.34 4.11
CA ALA A 165 20.80 -12.30 4.99
C ALA A 165 20.12 -11.63 6.19
N ALA A 166 20.75 -10.64 6.80
CA ALA A 166 20.18 -9.92 7.94
C ALA A 166 19.06 -8.97 7.50
N LEU A 167 19.23 -8.29 6.36
CA LEU A 167 18.18 -7.43 5.77
C LEU A 167 16.94 -8.23 5.36
N ALA A 168 17.12 -9.40 4.71
CA ALA A 168 16.02 -10.30 4.37
C ALA A 168 15.29 -10.78 5.62
N ARG A 169 16.04 -11.25 6.62
CA ARG A 169 15.47 -11.70 7.91
C ARG A 169 14.69 -10.59 8.60
N PHE A 170 15.18 -9.34 8.57
CA PHE A 170 14.45 -8.20 9.13
C PHE A 170 13.09 -8.02 8.44
N ILE A 171 13.06 -8.01 7.10
CA ILE A 171 11.83 -7.87 6.31
C ILE A 171 10.88 -9.04 6.56
N GLU A 172 11.39 -10.27 6.61
CA GLU A 172 10.59 -11.46 6.89
C GLU A 172 9.95 -11.40 8.28
N THR A 173 10.72 -10.99 9.29
CA THR A 173 10.30 -11.00 10.69
C THR A 173 9.37 -9.85 11.01
N PHE A 174 9.74 -8.63 10.60
CA PHE A 174 9.04 -7.40 11.01
C PHE A 174 8.14 -6.81 9.92
N GLY A 175 8.30 -7.24 8.67
CA GLY A 175 7.59 -6.67 7.53
C GLY A 175 8.21 -5.36 7.04
N THR A 176 7.42 -4.61 6.30
CA THR A 176 7.84 -3.34 5.66
C THR A 176 7.14 -2.12 6.28
N HIS A 177 5.99 -2.33 6.89
CA HIS A 177 5.10 -1.29 7.46
C HIS A 177 4.59 -1.71 8.84
N ILE A 178 4.02 -0.75 9.55
CA ILE A 178 3.33 -0.96 10.84
C ILE A 178 1.87 -0.56 10.67
N ILE A 179 0.96 -1.35 11.21
CA ILE A 179 -0.46 -1.03 11.25
C ILE A 179 -0.71 -0.01 12.37
N ILE A 180 -1.22 1.16 12.01
CA ILE A 180 -1.53 2.24 12.95
C ILE A 180 -3.02 2.55 13.02
N GLY A 181 -3.82 1.92 12.19
CA GLY A 181 -5.27 2.07 12.23
C GLY A 181 -5.98 1.01 11.40
N ALA A 182 -7.28 0.88 11.62
CA ALA A 182 -8.14 -0.03 10.87
C ALA A 182 -9.57 0.52 10.81
N LYS A 183 -10.24 0.33 9.66
CA LYS A 183 -11.67 0.54 9.50
C LYS A 183 -12.37 -0.81 9.47
N ILE A 184 -13.37 -0.98 10.33
CA ILE A 184 -14.10 -2.23 10.49
C ILE A 184 -15.55 -2.05 10.06
N GLY A 185 -16.05 -2.99 9.27
CA GLY A 185 -17.42 -2.94 8.75
C GLY A 185 -17.60 -3.85 7.56
N GLY A 186 -18.21 -3.32 6.49
CA GLY A 186 -18.38 -4.01 5.21
C GLY A 186 -18.18 -3.09 4.04
N LYS A 187 -17.83 -3.65 2.89
CA LYS A 187 -17.76 -2.93 1.62
C LYS A 187 -18.30 -3.79 0.49
N ASP A 188 -18.99 -3.16 -0.44
CA ASP A 188 -19.46 -3.75 -1.68
C ASP A 188 -19.03 -2.85 -2.85
N VAL A 189 -18.08 -3.31 -3.66
CA VAL A 189 -17.40 -2.49 -4.66
C VAL A 189 -17.30 -3.25 -5.97
N VAL A 190 -17.48 -2.55 -7.07
CA VAL A 190 -17.19 -3.04 -8.42
C VAL A 190 -15.93 -2.36 -8.93
N TYR A 191 -14.98 -3.16 -9.37
CA TYR A 191 -13.73 -2.71 -10.00
C TYR A 191 -13.78 -3.02 -11.49
N LEU A 192 -13.43 -2.05 -12.31
CA LEU A 192 -13.34 -2.21 -13.76
C LEU A 192 -11.88 -2.06 -14.20
N LYS A 193 -11.42 -3.02 -14.99
CA LYS A 193 -10.09 -3.02 -15.59
C LYS A 193 -10.21 -3.08 -17.11
N GLN A 194 -9.87 -1.98 -17.79
CA GLN A 194 -9.79 -1.91 -19.25
C GLN A 194 -8.43 -2.40 -19.70
N HIS A 195 -8.41 -3.40 -20.59
CA HIS A 195 -7.18 -3.94 -21.15
C HIS A 195 -6.59 -3.02 -22.23
N GLN A 196 -5.29 -3.08 -22.42
CA GLN A 196 -4.57 -2.25 -23.40
C GLN A 196 -5.07 -2.46 -24.85
N VAL A 197 -5.55 -3.65 -25.19
CA VAL A 197 -6.12 -3.98 -26.50
C VAL A 197 -7.50 -3.39 -26.77
N SER A 198 -8.14 -2.79 -25.76
CA SER A 198 -9.48 -2.20 -25.89
C SER A 198 -9.46 -1.00 -26.83
N THR A 199 -10.41 -0.97 -27.77
CA THR A 199 -10.66 0.16 -28.67
C THR A 199 -11.76 1.11 -28.15
N SER A 200 -12.43 0.75 -27.05
CA SER A 200 -13.51 1.55 -26.48
C SER A 200 -13.01 2.88 -25.96
N THR A 201 -13.83 3.93 -26.13
CA THR A 201 -13.53 5.28 -25.66
C THR A 201 -13.64 5.39 -24.14
N LEU A 202 -13.13 6.49 -23.57
CA LEU A 202 -13.32 6.79 -22.14
C LEU A 202 -14.79 6.94 -21.78
N ALA A 203 -15.61 7.53 -22.69
CA ALA A 203 -17.05 7.69 -22.48
C ALA A 203 -17.76 6.33 -22.42
N ASP A 204 -17.40 5.38 -23.29
CA ASP A 204 -17.96 4.02 -23.25
C ASP A 204 -17.58 3.30 -21.96
N PHE A 205 -16.34 3.47 -21.49
CA PHE A 205 -15.86 2.87 -20.24
C PHE A 205 -16.58 3.47 -19.02
N GLN A 206 -16.80 4.80 -19.01
CA GLN A 206 -17.54 5.49 -17.96
C GLN A 206 -19.00 5.06 -17.95
N LYS A 207 -19.63 4.92 -19.13
CA LYS A 207 -21.00 4.44 -19.26
C LYS A 207 -21.15 3.00 -18.75
N LEU A 208 -20.20 2.12 -19.10
CA LEU A 208 -20.18 0.75 -18.59
C LEU A 208 -20.08 0.69 -17.07
N LEU A 209 -19.21 1.53 -16.45
CA LEU A 209 -19.14 1.62 -15.00
C LEU A 209 -20.48 2.02 -14.39
N ALA A 210 -21.15 3.03 -14.95
CA ALA A 210 -22.45 3.48 -14.46
C ALA A 210 -23.53 2.39 -14.58
N GLU A 211 -23.59 1.70 -15.71
CA GLU A 211 -24.55 0.61 -15.94
C GLU A 211 -24.36 -0.55 -14.96
N VAL A 212 -23.10 -0.99 -14.76
CA VAL A 212 -22.77 -2.09 -13.85
C VAL A 212 -23.04 -1.71 -12.39
N SER A 213 -22.74 -0.47 -12.01
CA SER A 213 -23.00 0.06 -10.67
C SER A 213 -24.50 0.17 -10.38
N GLU A 214 -25.27 0.70 -11.33
CA GLU A 214 -26.72 0.80 -11.20
C GLU A 214 -27.37 -0.57 -11.05
N GLU A 215 -26.99 -1.54 -11.88
CA GLU A 215 -27.49 -2.91 -11.77
C GLU A 215 -27.19 -3.53 -10.41
N ARG A 216 -25.95 -3.32 -9.88
CA ARG A 216 -25.54 -3.91 -8.61
C ARG A 216 -26.19 -3.26 -7.39
N PHE A 217 -26.33 -1.93 -7.38
CA PHE A 217 -26.72 -1.18 -6.19
C PHE A 217 -28.19 -0.74 -6.18
N SER A 218 -28.89 -0.70 -7.35
CA SER A 218 -30.29 -0.27 -7.46
C SER A 218 -31.31 -1.37 -7.24
N GLN A 219 -30.92 -2.60 -6.96
CA GLN A 219 -31.88 -3.67 -6.60
C GLN A 219 -32.52 -3.36 -5.24
N THR A 220 -33.36 -2.32 -5.25
CA THR A 220 -34.33 -2.00 -4.21
C THR A 220 -35.51 -2.90 -4.43
N GLU A 221 -35.81 -3.73 -3.43
CA GLU A 221 -37.04 -4.47 -3.20
C GLU A 221 -37.51 -5.41 -4.33
N GLY A 222 -37.50 -6.69 -3.99
CA GLY A 222 -38.26 -7.73 -4.70
C GLY A 222 -39.74 -7.39 -4.78
N ARG A 223 -40.13 -6.59 -5.77
CA ARG A 223 -41.48 -6.50 -6.20
C ARG A 223 -41.76 -7.72 -7.07
N ALA A 224 -42.32 -8.77 -6.45
CA ALA A 224 -43.04 -9.79 -7.17
C ALA A 224 -44.08 -9.08 -8.05
N SER A 225 -43.79 -8.89 -9.32
CA SER A 225 -44.77 -8.42 -10.29
C SER A 225 -45.75 -9.56 -10.57
N VAL A 226 -46.85 -9.55 -9.83
CA VAL A 226 -48.10 -10.18 -10.27
C VAL A 226 -48.47 -9.53 -11.59
N GLY A 227 -48.70 -10.38 -12.59
CA GLY A 227 -48.86 -10.03 -13.99
C GLY A 227 -49.82 -8.91 -14.28
N SER A 228 -49.43 -8.06 -15.20
CA SER A 228 -50.34 -7.39 -16.12
C SER A 228 -49.67 -7.39 -17.49
N LYS A 229 -50.33 -8.11 -18.40
CA LYS A 229 -50.04 -8.04 -19.83
C LYS A 229 -50.49 -6.66 -20.30
N ASP A 230 -49.57 -5.86 -20.82
CA ASP A 230 -49.91 -4.98 -21.95
C ASP A 230 -48.62 -4.63 -22.71
N SER A 231 -48.75 -4.93 -23.99
CA SER A 231 -47.76 -4.72 -25.04
C SER A 231 -47.49 -3.24 -25.31
N HIS A 232 -46.23 -2.82 -25.36
CA HIS A 232 -45.71 -2.08 -26.51
C HIS A 232 -44.16 -2.05 -26.51
N SER A 233 -43.68 -2.51 -27.63
CA SER A 233 -42.33 -2.50 -28.14
C SER A 233 -41.50 -1.26 -27.74
N ASN A 234 -40.38 -1.48 -27.03
CA ASN A 234 -39.14 -0.75 -27.30
C ASN A 234 -37.98 -1.67 -26.97
N ASN A 235 -37.23 -1.95 -28.01
CA ASN A 235 -36.10 -2.86 -28.08
C ASN A 235 -34.91 -2.34 -27.25
N LYS A 236 -35.03 -2.35 -25.92
CA LYS A 236 -33.88 -2.29 -25.01
C LYS A 236 -33.33 -3.73 -24.94
N ARG A 237 -32.31 -4.02 -25.72
CA ARG A 237 -31.44 -5.18 -25.46
C ARG A 237 -30.82 -4.97 -24.08
N SER A 238 -31.55 -5.35 -23.04
CA SER A 238 -30.94 -5.59 -21.73
C SER A 238 -29.90 -6.69 -21.94
N MET A 239 -28.64 -6.40 -21.73
CA MET A 239 -27.66 -7.45 -21.47
C MET A 239 -28.20 -8.21 -20.26
N GLN A 240 -28.74 -9.40 -20.49
CA GLN A 240 -29.05 -10.33 -19.42
C GLN A 240 -27.70 -10.76 -18.80
N PHE A 241 -27.22 -9.97 -17.83
CA PHE A 241 -26.32 -10.51 -16.83
C PHE A 241 -27.11 -11.60 -16.11
N LYS A 242 -26.73 -12.84 -16.36
CA LYS A 242 -27.29 -13.98 -15.64
C LYS A 242 -27.24 -13.65 -14.16
N SER A 243 -28.43 -13.69 -13.53
CA SER A 243 -28.67 -13.52 -12.11
C SER A 243 -27.40 -13.71 -11.24
N TRP A 244 -27.07 -12.74 -10.42
CA TRP A 244 -25.97 -12.77 -9.43
C TRP A 244 -26.16 -13.87 -8.35
N THR A 245 -27.12 -14.75 -8.53
CA THR A 245 -27.38 -15.93 -7.68
C THR A 245 -26.44 -17.07 -8.09
N ALA A 246 -25.15 -16.91 -7.86
CA ALA A 246 -24.21 -18.02 -7.99
C ALA A 246 -24.00 -18.72 -6.63
N PRO A 247 -23.84 -20.06 -6.62
CA PRO A 247 -23.69 -20.83 -5.38
C PRO A 247 -22.45 -20.46 -4.59
N LEU A 248 -22.48 -20.80 -3.32
CA LEU A 248 -21.62 -20.45 -2.18
C LEU A 248 -20.10 -20.59 -2.32
N ASP A 249 -19.55 -21.06 -3.43
CA ASP A 249 -18.10 -21.32 -3.60
C ASP A 249 -17.37 -20.30 -4.46
N SER A 250 -18.00 -19.24 -4.89
CA SER A 250 -17.39 -18.28 -5.80
C SER A 250 -17.07 -16.97 -5.12
N PHE A 251 -15.82 -16.82 -4.70
CA PHE A 251 -15.13 -15.54 -4.81
C PHE A 251 -15.66 -14.80 -6.03
N SER A 252 -16.27 -13.65 -5.83
CA SER A 252 -16.86 -12.71 -6.78
C SER A 252 -16.56 -13.05 -8.24
N GLN A 253 -17.53 -13.55 -8.98
CA GLN A 253 -17.32 -13.97 -10.37
C GLN A 253 -16.73 -12.82 -11.16
N ILE A 254 -15.50 -12.98 -11.62
CA ILE A 254 -14.84 -12.03 -12.51
C ILE A 254 -15.48 -12.22 -13.89
N ILE A 255 -16.06 -11.16 -14.44
CA ILE A 255 -16.72 -11.16 -15.73
C ILE A 255 -15.82 -10.46 -16.74
N TYR A 256 -15.52 -11.14 -17.84
CA TYR A 256 -14.86 -10.52 -18.97
C TYR A 256 -15.88 -10.07 -20.01
N ASN A 257 -15.85 -8.79 -20.34
CA ASN A 257 -16.69 -8.22 -21.39
C ASN A 257 -15.90 -8.17 -22.69
N ASP A 258 -16.13 -9.12 -23.59
CA ASP A 258 -15.41 -9.25 -24.87
C ASP A 258 -15.58 -8.04 -25.77
N LYS A 259 -16.77 -7.43 -25.78
CA LYS A 259 -17.09 -6.28 -26.65
C LYS A 259 -16.22 -5.05 -26.33
N HIS A 260 -15.92 -4.84 -25.07
CA HIS A 260 -15.17 -3.68 -24.60
C HIS A 260 -13.76 -4.02 -24.12
N HIS A 261 -13.37 -5.29 -24.09
CA HIS A 261 -12.14 -5.80 -23.49
C HIS A 261 -11.94 -5.22 -22.07
N VAL A 262 -12.99 -5.37 -21.26
CA VAL A 262 -13.02 -4.90 -19.86
C VAL A 262 -13.27 -6.09 -18.94
N THR A 263 -12.48 -6.20 -17.89
CA THR A 263 -12.73 -7.12 -16.78
C THR A 263 -13.52 -6.38 -15.70
N ILE A 264 -14.66 -6.94 -15.31
CA ILE A 264 -15.54 -6.46 -14.23
C ILE A 264 -15.31 -7.37 -13.03
N ILE A 265 -14.93 -6.79 -11.89
CA ILE A 265 -14.54 -7.51 -10.68
C ILE A 265 -15.39 -7.03 -9.51
N PRO A 266 -16.51 -7.66 -9.20
CA PRO A 266 -17.28 -7.35 -8.02
C PRO A 266 -16.60 -7.95 -6.77
N ARG A 267 -16.56 -7.18 -5.67
CA ARG A 267 -15.95 -7.58 -4.41
C ARG A 267 -16.81 -7.16 -3.23
N ARG A 268 -17.28 -8.12 -2.43
CA ARG A 268 -17.86 -7.90 -1.12
C ARG A 268 -16.88 -8.29 -0.03
N LYS A 269 -16.88 -7.57 1.07
CA LYS A 269 -16.13 -7.92 2.26
C LYS A 269 -16.91 -7.47 3.50
N GLY A 270 -16.96 -8.32 4.53
CA GLY A 270 -17.87 -8.16 5.66
C GLY A 270 -19.31 -8.52 5.27
N GLY A 271 -20.16 -8.70 6.28
CA GLY A 271 -21.50 -9.26 6.10
C GLY A 271 -21.49 -10.74 5.73
N PHE A 272 -22.67 -11.30 5.52
CA PHE A 272 -22.85 -12.64 4.97
C PHE A 272 -23.12 -12.50 3.47
N ASP A 273 -22.28 -13.08 2.63
CA ASP A 273 -22.47 -13.06 1.17
C ASP A 273 -23.10 -14.37 0.69
N HIS A 274 -24.41 -14.36 0.54
CA HIS A 274 -25.21 -15.47 0.03
C HIS A 274 -25.77 -15.20 -1.37
N GLY A 275 -25.18 -14.24 -2.09
CA GLY A 275 -25.68 -13.81 -3.41
C GLY A 275 -26.95 -12.93 -3.35
N GLN A 276 -27.30 -12.43 -2.17
CA GLN A 276 -28.47 -11.55 -1.96
C GLN A 276 -28.22 -10.14 -2.54
N SER A 277 -29.31 -9.35 -2.58
CA SER A 277 -29.26 -7.94 -3.01
C SER A 277 -28.28 -7.12 -2.14
N HIS A 278 -27.85 -5.95 -2.66
CA HIS A 278 -27.01 -5.03 -1.90
C HIS A 278 -27.69 -4.58 -0.60
N SER A 279 -28.99 -4.24 -0.66
CA SER A 279 -29.77 -3.81 0.51
C SER A 279 -29.87 -4.90 1.59
N ASP A 280 -30.12 -6.14 1.20
CA ASP A 280 -30.21 -7.25 2.16
C ASP A 280 -28.85 -7.56 2.78
N TRP A 281 -27.77 -7.49 1.98
CA TRP A 281 -26.42 -7.69 2.47
C TRP A 281 -26.01 -6.65 3.53
N VAL A 282 -26.33 -5.38 3.33
CA VAL A 282 -26.00 -4.29 4.29
C VAL A 282 -26.47 -4.60 5.71
N HIS A 283 -27.67 -5.16 5.85
CA HIS A 283 -28.23 -5.52 7.15
C HIS A 283 -27.41 -6.61 7.88
N THR A 284 -26.60 -7.37 7.17
CA THR A 284 -25.77 -8.44 7.75
C THR A 284 -24.39 -7.94 8.20
N VAL A 285 -23.95 -6.74 7.76
CA VAL A 285 -22.63 -6.18 8.08
C VAL A 285 -22.38 -6.03 9.59
N PRO A 286 -23.33 -5.55 10.41
CA PRO A 286 -23.12 -5.48 11.85
C PRO A 286 -22.95 -6.84 12.54
N LEU A 287 -23.48 -7.90 11.96
CA LEU A 287 -23.41 -9.26 12.51
C LEU A 287 -22.10 -9.95 12.16
N ALA A 288 -21.57 -9.69 10.99
CA ALA A 288 -20.33 -10.29 10.49
C ALA A 288 -19.38 -9.24 9.90
N PRO A 289 -18.93 -8.24 10.67
CA PRO A 289 -18.00 -7.24 10.14
C PRO A 289 -16.64 -7.84 9.80
N ASP A 290 -15.90 -7.14 8.92
CA ASP A 290 -14.51 -7.47 8.58
C ASP A 290 -13.66 -6.19 8.50
N VAL A 291 -12.34 -6.35 8.39
CA VAL A 291 -11.44 -5.23 8.10
C VAL A 291 -11.63 -4.79 6.65
N ILE A 292 -12.05 -3.55 6.43
CA ILE A 292 -12.28 -3.00 5.09
C ILE A 292 -11.15 -2.10 4.60
N SER A 293 -10.40 -1.51 5.54
CA SER A 293 -9.17 -0.74 5.28
C SER A 293 -8.27 -0.75 6.49
N VAL A 294 -6.97 -0.50 6.28
CA VAL A 294 -5.98 -0.26 7.34
C VAL A 294 -5.22 1.02 7.06
N SER A 295 -4.71 1.67 8.10
CA SER A 295 -3.76 2.77 8.00
C SER A 295 -2.37 2.25 8.34
N LEU A 296 -1.40 2.56 7.50
CA LEU A 296 -0.04 2.05 7.60
C LEU A 296 0.97 3.20 7.75
N VAL A 297 2.10 2.89 8.37
CA VAL A 297 3.29 3.73 8.37
C VAL A 297 4.49 2.88 7.98
N PRO A 298 5.39 3.37 7.09
CA PRO A 298 6.62 2.64 6.78
C PRO A 298 7.49 2.49 8.04
N ILE A 299 8.02 1.29 8.32
CA ILE A 299 8.94 1.08 9.45
C ILE A 299 10.12 2.05 9.32
N THR A 300 10.61 2.25 8.09
CA THR A 300 11.76 3.10 7.78
C THR A 300 11.56 4.57 8.16
N SER A 301 10.31 5.06 8.24
CA SER A 301 10.01 6.43 8.65
C SER A 301 10.18 6.67 10.16
N LEU A 302 10.26 5.60 10.95
CA LEU A 302 10.46 5.67 12.40
C LEU A 302 11.94 5.47 12.81
N LEU A 303 12.86 5.41 11.85
CA LEU A 303 14.28 5.09 12.04
C LEU A 303 15.20 6.32 11.97
N ASN A 304 14.68 7.50 12.26
CA ASN A 304 15.49 8.71 12.23
C ASN A 304 16.67 8.62 13.22
N GLY A 305 17.90 8.78 12.72
CA GLY A 305 19.11 8.70 13.53
C GLY A 305 19.57 7.28 13.92
N VAL A 306 18.88 6.24 13.47
CA VAL A 306 19.30 4.85 13.75
C VAL A 306 20.37 4.42 12.74
N PRO A 307 21.52 3.91 13.21
CA PRO A 307 22.56 3.36 12.31
C PRO A 307 21.98 2.26 11.41
N GLY A 308 22.41 2.23 10.14
CA GLY A 308 21.95 1.20 9.18
C GLY A 308 20.56 1.45 8.55
N SER A 309 19.82 2.46 9.00
CA SER A 309 18.49 2.78 8.47
C SER A 309 18.47 2.99 6.95
N GLY A 310 19.55 3.52 6.37
CA GLY A 310 19.70 3.70 4.92
C GLY A 310 19.78 2.38 4.15
N PHE A 311 20.48 1.38 4.67
CA PHE A 311 20.57 0.05 4.06
C PHE A 311 19.21 -0.65 4.10
N LEU A 312 18.54 -0.61 5.24
CA LEU A 312 17.20 -1.18 5.38
C LEU A 312 16.19 -0.48 4.46
N SER A 313 16.22 0.85 4.41
CA SER A 313 15.34 1.63 3.53
C SER A 313 15.54 1.24 2.05
N HIS A 314 16.79 1.07 1.64
CA HIS A 314 17.10 0.63 0.27
C HIS A 314 16.61 -0.80 0.00
N ALA A 315 16.87 -1.74 0.92
CA ALA A 315 16.41 -3.12 0.81
C ALA A 315 14.88 -3.22 0.75
N VAL A 316 14.15 -2.50 1.60
CA VAL A 316 12.69 -2.43 1.59
C VAL A 316 12.17 -1.87 0.26
N ASN A 317 12.79 -0.80 -0.27
CA ASN A 317 12.40 -0.23 -1.56
C ASN A 317 12.60 -1.21 -2.72
N LEU A 318 13.70 -1.96 -2.72
CA LEU A 318 13.96 -3.01 -3.71
C LEU A 318 12.93 -4.13 -3.58
N TYR A 319 12.68 -4.60 -2.37
CA TYR A 319 11.69 -5.63 -2.09
C TYR A 319 10.30 -5.24 -2.59
N LEU A 320 9.82 -4.05 -2.23
CA LEU A 320 8.50 -3.56 -2.64
C LEU A 320 8.38 -3.36 -4.16
N ARG A 321 9.47 -2.99 -4.81
CA ARG A 321 9.48 -2.73 -6.26
C ARG A 321 9.47 -4.02 -7.08
N TYR A 322 10.27 -5.00 -6.69
CA TYR A 322 10.47 -6.23 -7.46
C TYR A 322 9.68 -7.42 -6.93
N LYS A 323 9.29 -7.37 -5.67
CA LYS A 323 8.47 -8.39 -4.98
C LYS A 323 8.98 -9.83 -5.19
N PRO A 324 10.27 -10.10 -4.93
CA PRO A 324 10.75 -11.45 -4.97
C PRO A 324 10.01 -12.30 -3.92
N PRO A 325 9.86 -13.62 -4.13
CA PRO A 325 9.41 -14.53 -3.09
C PRO A 325 10.25 -14.36 -1.82
N THR A 326 9.63 -14.51 -0.65
CA THR A 326 10.32 -14.27 0.63
C THR A 326 11.54 -15.20 0.79
N GLU A 327 11.40 -16.43 0.32
CA GLU A 327 12.45 -17.46 0.35
C GLU A 327 13.67 -17.10 -0.52
N GLU A 328 13.44 -16.33 -1.59
CA GLU A 328 14.48 -15.88 -2.52
C GLU A 328 15.01 -14.47 -2.20
N LEU A 329 14.41 -13.79 -1.20
CA LEU A 329 14.72 -12.40 -0.88
C LEU A 329 16.21 -12.22 -0.54
N ARG A 330 16.78 -13.14 0.20
CA ARG A 330 18.22 -13.14 0.52
C ARG A 330 19.06 -13.15 -0.75
N GLN A 331 18.82 -14.11 -1.66
CA GLN A 331 19.58 -14.21 -2.92
C GLN A 331 19.36 -12.97 -3.78
N PHE A 332 18.11 -12.49 -3.87
CA PHE A 332 17.81 -11.26 -4.59
C PHE A 332 18.64 -10.08 -4.09
N LEU A 333 18.75 -9.88 -2.77
CA LEU A 333 19.53 -8.79 -2.17
C LEU A 333 21.05 -9.01 -2.33
N GLU A 334 21.55 -10.23 -2.41
CA GLU A 334 22.97 -10.54 -2.69
C GLU A 334 23.40 -10.00 -4.06
N PHE A 335 22.50 -9.98 -5.05
CA PHE A 335 22.77 -9.43 -6.39
C PHE A 335 22.55 -7.91 -6.48
N GLN A 336 21.99 -7.27 -5.44
CA GLN A 336 21.74 -5.82 -5.40
C GLN A 336 22.87 -5.12 -4.63
N LEU A 337 23.92 -4.79 -5.34
CA LEU A 337 25.01 -4.05 -4.74
C LEU A 337 24.59 -2.61 -4.41
N PRO A 338 24.90 -2.09 -3.23
CA PRO A 338 24.64 -0.72 -2.88
C PRO A 338 25.34 0.23 -3.84
N ARG A 339 24.64 1.26 -4.29
CA ARG A 339 25.17 2.29 -5.18
C ARG A 339 25.52 3.52 -4.34
N GLU A 340 26.72 3.99 -4.55
CA GLU A 340 27.25 5.17 -3.87
C GLU A 340 27.47 6.31 -4.85
N TRP A 341 27.41 7.54 -4.36
CA TRP A 341 27.73 8.73 -5.13
C TRP A 341 29.12 9.24 -4.75
N ALA A 342 29.91 9.62 -5.75
CA ALA A 342 31.20 10.29 -5.55
C ALA A 342 31.17 11.68 -6.22
N PRO A 343 31.73 12.71 -5.59
CA PRO A 343 32.35 12.67 -4.27
C PRO A 343 31.34 12.33 -3.18
N VAL A 344 31.78 11.64 -2.15
CA VAL A 344 31.00 11.45 -0.95
C VAL A 344 30.66 12.83 -0.42
N PHE A 345 29.38 13.10 -0.08
CA PHE A 345 29.04 14.27 0.71
C PHE A 345 29.79 14.14 2.04
N SER A 346 30.98 14.68 2.11
CA SER A 346 31.57 14.96 3.41
C SER A 346 30.62 15.99 4.03
N GLU A 347 29.95 15.58 5.09
CA GLU A 347 29.29 16.47 6.01
C GLU A 347 30.17 17.71 6.16
N LEU A 348 29.54 18.88 6.13
CA LEU A 348 30.16 20.20 6.26
C LEU A 348 31.44 20.10 7.11
N PRO A 349 32.62 20.44 6.60
CA PRO A 349 33.83 20.38 7.39
C PRO A 349 33.65 21.34 8.57
N LEU A 350 33.47 20.79 9.75
CA LEU A 350 33.46 21.52 11.02
C LEU A 350 34.88 21.96 11.38
N THR A 351 35.88 21.67 10.55
CA THR A 351 37.27 22.06 10.72
C THR A 351 37.66 23.16 9.74
N LEU A 352 38.22 24.21 10.28
CA LEU A 352 38.88 25.32 9.58
C LEU A 352 39.72 24.80 8.41
N CYS A 353 39.21 24.94 7.20
CA CYS A 353 39.95 24.59 5.99
C CYS A 353 41.25 25.38 5.91
N ARG A 354 42.36 24.68 6.03
CA ARG A 354 43.64 25.11 5.45
C ARG A 354 43.36 25.51 3.98
N ARG A 355 43.81 26.70 3.65
CA ARG A 355 43.73 27.30 2.32
C ARG A 355 44.54 26.47 1.32
N GLU A 356 44.01 25.36 0.83
CA GLU A 356 44.56 24.69 -0.34
C GLU A 356 44.21 25.51 -1.56
N GLN A 357 45.19 25.73 -2.42
CA GLN A 357 45.07 26.50 -3.66
C GLN A 357 43.91 25.90 -4.48
N SER A 358 42.84 26.66 -4.60
CA SER A 358 41.65 26.25 -5.39
C SER A 358 42.08 25.98 -6.84
N PRO A 359 41.78 24.79 -7.38
CA PRO A 359 42.02 24.54 -8.81
C PRO A 359 41.27 25.57 -9.62
N SER A 360 41.86 25.98 -10.74
CA SER A 360 41.31 27.03 -11.63
C SER A 360 39.86 26.72 -12.01
N THR A 361 38.96 27.57 -11.58
CA THR A 361 37.52 27.45 -11.91
C THR A 361 37.17 28.27 -13.15
N LEU A 362 36.46 27.68 -14.11
CA LEU A 362 35.83 28.43 -15.21
C LEU A 362 34.64 29.20 -14.65
N GLN A 363 34.53 30.47 -15.02
CA GLN A 363 33.42 31.33 -14.66
C GLN A 363 32.62 31.68 -15.92
N PHE A 364 31.30 31.38 -15.88
CA PHE A 364 30.37 31.78 -16.94
C PHE A 364 29.46 32.88 -16.42
N THR A 365 29.28 33.93 -17.22
CA THR A 365 28.37 35.02 -16.92
C THR A 365 27.52 35.27 -18.16
N LEU A 366 26.29 34.77 -18.16
CA LEU A 366 25.29 35.05 -19.16
C LEU A 366 24.04 35.54 -18.44
N MET A 367 23.88 36.86 -18.30
CA MET A 367 22.70 37.50 -17.72
C MET A 367 22.12 36.83 -16.46
N GLY A 368 22.96 36.60 -15.42
CA GLY A 368 22.52 35.95 -14.20
C GLY A 368 23.63 35.84 -13.15
N PRO A 369 23.38 35.22 -12.00
CA PRO A 369 24.42 34.98 -10.99
C PRO A 369 25.57 34.16 -11.60
N LYS A 370 26.80 34.52 -11.26
CA LYS A 370 28.00 33.84 -11.76
C LYS A 370 28.01 32.38 -11.42
N LEU A 371 27.89 31.51 -12.42
CA LEU A 371 28.04 30.06 -12.27
C LEU A 371 29.51 29.68 -12.40
N LYS A 372 30.03 28.99 -11.41
CA LYS A 372 31.39 28.44 -11.38
C LYS A 372 31.33 26.94 -11.70
N VAL A 373 32.21 26.47 -12.59
CA VAL A 373 32.29 25.03 -12.88
C VAL A 373 33.44 24.42 -12.05
N ASN A 374 33.13 23.40 -11.30
CA ASN A 374 34.13 22.64 -10.56
C ASN A 374 34.94 21.75 -11.53
N LYS A 375 36.22 21.98 -11.63
CA LYS A 375 37.13 21.20 -12.48
C LYS A 375 37.85 20.10 -11.73
N SER A 376 37.56 19.89 -10.45
CA SER A 376 38.18 18.84 -9.67
C SER A 376 37.83 17.48 -10.27
N GLN A 377 38.83 16.65 -10.45
CA GLN A 377 38.64 15.30 -10.94
C GLN A 377 37.94 14.46 -9.85
N VAL A 378 36.85 13.79 -10.24
CA VAL A 378 36.15 12.82 -9.39
C VAL A 378 36.76 11.45 -9.63
N THR A 379 37.49 10.92 -8.64
CA THR A 379 38.13 9.60 -8.71
C THR A 379 37.29 8.60 -7.92
N ILE A 380 36.85 7.55 -8.59
CA ILE A 380 36.05 6.45 -8.02
C ILE A 380 36.83 5.13 -8.00
N GLY A 381 38.12 5.16 -8.30
CA GLY A 381 38.98 3.98 -8.41
C GLY A 381 38.56 3.08 -9.59
N ARG A 382 38.64 1.76 -9.39
CA ARG A 382 38.26 0.76 -10.42
C ARG A 382 36.80 0.34 -10.35
N ARG A 383 35.93 1.18 -9.78
CA ARG A 383 34.52 0.86 -9.59
C ARG A 383 33.70 1.15 -10.86
N PRO A 384 32.74 0.29 -11.23
CA PRO A 384 31.87 0.58 -12.37
C PRO A 384 30.98 1.79 -12.11
N VAL A 385 30.93 2.72 -13.06
CA VAL A 385 30.01 3.86 -13.04
C VAL A 385 28.64 3.39 -13.53
N THR A 386 27.60 3.65 -12.75
CA THR A 386 26.22 3.28 -13.05
C THR A 386 25.33 4.47 -13.38
N GLY A 387 25.80 5.71 -13.12
CA GLY A 387 25.06 6.92 -13.40
C GLY A 387 25.89 8.18 -13.20
N MET A 388 25.36 9.31 -13.68
CA MET A 388 25.95 10.63 -13.55
C MET A 388 24.84 11.66 -13.31
N ARG A 389 25.14 12.66 -12.48
CA ARG A 389 24.27 13.84 -12.32
C ARG A 389 25.08 15.12 -12.22
N LEU A 390 24.47 16.22 -12.62
CA LEU A 390 24.97 17.56 -12.35
C LEU A 390 24.41 18.02 -11.01
N PHE A 391 25.25 18.65 -10.21
CA PHE A 391 24.88 19.10 -8.88
C PHE A 391 25.45 20.50 -8.61
N LEU A 392 24.68 21.37 -7.94
CA LEU A 392 25.13 22.69 -7.54
C LEU A 392 25.65 22.63 -6.10
N GLU A 393 26.93 22.89 -5.94
CA GLU A 393 27.64 22.87 -4.66
C GLU A 393 27.90 24.29 -4.13
N GLY A 394 28.31 24.35 -2.86
CA GLY A 394 28.70 25.57 -2.17
C GLY A 394 27.52 26.26 -1.46
N LYS A 395 27.84 27.15 -0.51
CA LYS A 395 26.83 27.86 0.31
C LYS A 395 25.83 28.69 -0.49
N ARG A 396 26.18 29.08 -1.72
CA ARG A 396 25.35 29.87 -2.63
C ARG A 396 24.76 29.06 -3.76
N CYS A 397 24.99 27.73 -3.79
CA CYS A 397 24.60 26.84 -4.89
C CYS A 397 25.05 27.40 -6.27
N ASP A 398 26.25 27.97 -6.34
CA ASP A 398 26.79 28.65 -7.51
C ASP A 398 27.93 27.87 -8.19
N ARG A 399 28.26 26.68 -7.70
CA ARG A 399 29.32 25.82 -8.25
C ARG A 399 28.71 24.55 -8.85
N LEU A 400 28.78 24.42 -10.15
CA LEU A 400 28.33 23.24 -10.88
C LEU A 400 29.39 22.14 -10.80
N SER A 401 29.02 20.96 -10.32
CA SER A 401 29.84 19.77 -10.17
C SER A 401 29.22 18.56 -10.80
N ILE A 402 30.02 17.59 -11.20
CA ILE A 402 29.59 16.28 -11.66
C ILE A 402 29.69 15.31 -10.49
N HIS A 403 28.62 14.59 -10.23
CA HIS A 403 28.60 13.47 -9.31
C HIS A 403 28.41 12.15 -10.09
N LEU A 404 29.25 11.18 -9.78
CA LEU A 404 29.24 9.86 -10.39
C LEU A 404 28.60 8.86 -9.43
N GLN A 405 27.60 8.12 -9.90
CA GLN A 405 27.08 6.97 -9.19
C GLN A 405 27.91 5.74 -9.56
N HIS A 406 28.38 5.02 -8.58
CA HIS A 406 29.18 3.81 -8.77
C HIS A 406 28.69 2.68 -7.86
N LEU A 407 29.05 1.46 -8.20
CA LEU A 407 28.86 0.33 -7.30
C LEU A 407 29.84 0.44 -6.12
N SER A 408 29.38 0.12 -4.91
CA SER A 408 30.27 -0.02 -3.75
C SER A 408 31.25 -1.18 -3.98
N GLU A 409 32.39 -1.15 -3.30
CA GLU A 409 33.34 -2.28 -3.37
C GLU A 409 32.65 -3.56 -2.90
N ILE A 410 32.72 -4.59 -3.76
CA ILE A 410 32.39 -5.95 -3.35
C ILE A 410 33.48 -6.34 -2.37
N GLY A 411 33.14 -6.47 -1.09
CA GLY A 411 34.08 -7.07 -0.12
C GLY A 411 34.54 -8.40 -0.71
N ARG A 412 35.86 -8.56 -0.82
CA ARG A 412 36.44 -9.83 -1.28
C ARG A 412 35.87 -10.91 -0.39
N ALA A 413 34.96 -11.71 -0.93
CA ALA A 413 34.66 -12.98 -0.32
C ALA A 413 35.96 -13.75 -0.26
N HIS A 414 36.44 -14.03 0.94
CA HIS A 414 37.54 -14.96 1.10
C HIS A 414 37.08 -16.31 0.55
N VAL A 415 37.71 -16.70 -0.54
CA VAL A 415 37.66 -18.07 -1.07
C VAL A 415 38.34 -18.97 -0.05
#